data_047200333d6dacb3892141f563a96913
#
_entry.id   047200333d6dacb3892141f563a96913
#
_cell.length_a   1.000
_cell.length_b   1.000
_cell.length_c   1.000
_cell.angle_alpha   90.00
_cell.angle_beta   90.00
_cell.angle_gamma   90.00
#
_symmetry.space_group_name_H-M   'P 1'
#
loop_
_entity.id
_entity.type
_entity.pdbx_description
1 polymer ?
#
loop_
_entity_poly.entity_id
_entity_poly.type
_entity_poly.pdbx_seq_one_letter_code
_entity_poly.pdbx_strand_id
1 'polypeptide(L)'
;MQREVITNKEDIRMSVISMKQLLEAGVHFGHQTRRWNPKMKKFIFTERSGIHIIDLQQTMKKMDDAYMFIRDVAMENKPILFVGTKKQAQESVEQEAKRCNMHYVSNRWLGGMLTNFKTIRGRVNRLAYIENLVESGESDLLPKKEVIKLMHEKEKLETNIGGIRNMTELPGALFIVDPRKERIAVAEARALGIPIVAIADTNCDPDEIDYPIPGNDDAIRAVKLIAGKIADAVLEGKQGEQVEEFEEVEVKTDDETEAEIAEEIAEEVEAEITEAQPEA
;
A
#
# COMPACT_ATOMS: atom_id res chain seq x y z
N MET A 1 -51.78 7.31 14.55
CA MET A 1 -51.04 7.32 13.27
C MET A 1 -49.77 8.14 13.46
N GLN A 2 -48.74 7.53 13.96
CA GLN A 2 -47.40 8.12 14.03
C GLN A 2 -46.64 7.71 12.77
N ARG A 3 -46.28 8.68 11.96
CA ARG A 3 -45.39 8.48 10.80
C ARG A 3 -43.99 8.36 11.32
N GLU A 4 -43.41 7.17 11.25
CA GLU A 4 -41.97 6.98 11.38
C GLU A 4 -41.27 7.71 10.22
N VAL A 5 -40.56 8.76 10.57
CA VAL A 5 -39.60 9.41 9.66
C VAL A 5 -38.36 8.51 9.66
N ILE A 6 -38.29 7.66 8.63
CA ILE A 6 -37.05 6.95 8.30
C ILE A 6 -36.10 8.01 7.74
N THR A 7 -35.26 8.55 8.61
CA THR A 7 -34.10 9.34 8.19
C THR A 7 -33.09 8.35 7.58
N ASN A 8 -33.09 8.27 6.25
CA ASN A 8 -31.95 7.72 5.52
C ASN A 8 -30.74 8.61 5.86
N LYS A 9 -29.93 8.15 6.80
CA LYS A 9 -28.53 8.54 6.89
C LYS A 9 -27.81 7.89 5.70
N GLU A 10 -27.97 8.45 4.51
CA GLU A 10 -26.94 8.35 3.50
C GLU A 10 -25.75 9.14 4.07
N ASP A 11 -24.80 8.40 4.62
CA ASP A 11 -23.50 8.91 4.99
C ASP A 11 -22.99 9.70 3.78
N ILE A 12 -22.89 11.02 3.91
CA ILE A 12 -22.16 11.88 2.98
C ILE A 12 -20.68 11.54 3.20
N ARG A 13 -20.26 10.37 2.70
CA ARG A 13 -18.84 10.04 2.57
C ARG A 13 -18.29 11.00 1.53
N MET A 14 -17.53 11.99 2.00
CA MET A 14 -16.75 12.82 1.08
C MET A 14 -15.82 11.88 0.31
N SER A 15 -16.01 11.80 -1.01
CA SER A 15 -15.14 10.98 -1.87
C SER A 15 -13.68 11.39 -1.70
N VAL A 16 -12.80 10.42 -1.59
CA VAL A 16 -11.34 10.59 -1.40
C VAL A 16 -10.74 11.45 -2.51
N ILE A 17 -11.38 11.48 -3.69
CA ILE A 17 -10.90 12.21 -4.86
C ILE A 17 -12.05 12.95 -5.53
N SER A 18 -11.83 14.20 -5.97
CA SER A 18 -12.83 14.97 -6.67
C SER A 18 -12.85 14.70 -8.17
N MET A 19 -14.03 14.84 -8.80
CA MET A 19 -14.21 14.75 -10.26
C MET A 19 -13.26 15.70 -11.01
N LYS A 20 -13.06 16.91 -10.47
CA LYS A 20 -12.19 17.92 -11.06
C LYS A 20 -10.73 17.46 -11.11
N GLN A 21 -10.22 16.88 -10.02
CA GLN A 21 -8.85 16.34 -9.98
C GLN A 21 -8.65 15.21 -11.00
N LEU A 22 -9.63 14.30 -11.14
CA LEU A 22 -9.60 13.23 -12.12
C LEU A 22 -9.56 13.74 -13.57
N LEU A 23 -10.38 14.77 -13.88
CA LEU A 23 -10.41 15.40 -15.20
C LEU A 23 -9.08 16.11 -15.52
N GLU A 24 -8.53 16.90 -14.59
CA GLU A 24 -7.28 17.64 -14.75
C GLU A 24 -6.07 16.70 -14.91
N ALA A 25 -6.08 15.55 -14.23
CA ALA A 25 -5.06 14.53 -14.37
C ALA A 25 -5.19 13.70 -15.65
N GLY A 26 -6.31 13.79 -16.37
CA GLY A 26 -6.56 13.03 -17.59
C GLY A 26 -6.85 11.55 -17.37
N VAL A 27 -7.43 11.19 -16.22
CA VAL A 27 -7.79 9.81 -15.85
C VAL A 27 -8.87 9.23 -16.77
N HIS A 28 -9.71 10.09 -17.34
CA HIS A 28 -10.85 9.69 -18.20
C HIS A 28 -10.44 9.19 -19.60
N PHE A 29 -9.23 9.38 -20.04
CA PHE A 29 -8.76 8.88 -21.33
C PHE A 29 -8.40 7.40 -21.23
N GLY A 30 -9.03 6.58 -22.04
CA GLY A 30 -8.68 5.18 -22.21
C GLY A 30 -7.85 4.93 -23.47
N HIS A 31 -7.71 3.68 -23.84
CA HIS A 31 -7.02 3.25 -25.06
C HIS A 31 -7.90 3.41 -26.31
N GLN A 32 -7.29 3.23 -27.48
CA GLN A 32 -7.96 3.20 -28.77
C GLN A 32 -9.04 2.11 -28.79
N THR A 33 -10.18 2.39 -29.44
CA THR A 33 -11.35 1.50 -29.50
C THR A 33 -11.07 0.10 -29.99
N ARG A 34 -10.08 -0.08 -30.90
CA ARG A 34 -9.66 -1.41 -31.39
C ARG A 34 -8.82 -2.24 -30.40
N ARG A 35 -8.37 -1.64 -29.29
CA ARG A 35 -7.50 -2.29 -28.28
C ARG A 35 -8.19 -2.46 -26.93
N TRP A 36 -9.49 -2.59 -26.90
CA TRP A 36 -10.25 -2.69 -25.68
C TRP A 36 -10.57 -4.15 -25.29
N ASN A 37 -10.95 -4.33 -24.03
CA ASN A 37 -11.52 -5.59 -23.54
C ASN A 37 -13.04 -5.42 -23.40
N PRO A 38 -13.89 -6.29 -23.99
CA PRO A 38 -15.35 -6.21 -23.85
C PRO A 38 -15.86 -6.19 -22.43
N LYS A 39 -15.18 -6.82 -21.48
CA LYS A 39 -15.52 -6.81 -20.05
C LYS A 39 -15.42 -5.44 -19.39
N MET A 40 -14.62 -4.54 -19.98
CA MET A 40 -14.50 -3.14 -19.54
C MET A 40 -15.68 -2.25 -19.98
N LYS A 41 -16.63 -2.78 -20.77
CA LYS A 41 -17.80 -2.03 -21.24
C LYS A 41 -18.55 -1.31 -20.12
N LYS A 42 -18.65 -1.90 -18.94
CA LYS A 42 -19.33 -1.31 -17.76
C LYS A 42 -18.67 -0.05 -17.22
N PHE A 43 -17.38 0.18 -17.54
CA PHE A 43 -16.59 1.32 -17.09
C PHE A 43 -16.36 2.36 -18.18
N ILE A 44 -16.88 2.14 -19.39
CA ILE A 44 -16.73 3.04 -20.53
C ILE A 44 -17.99 3.90 -20.63
N PHE A 45 -17.81 5.22 -20.59
CA PHE A 45 -18.89 6.19 -20.74
C PHE A 45 -19.27 6.38 -22.21
N THR A 46 -18.28 6.61 -23.08
CA THR A 46 -18.48 6.87 -24.52
C THR A 46 -17.18 6.65 -25.30
N GLU A 47 -17.24 6.85 -26.61
CA GLU A 47 -16.03 6.97 -27.43
C GLU A 47 -15.98 8.35 -28.11
N ARG A 48 -14.78 8.89 -28.26
CA ARG A 48 -14.55 10.14 -28.96
C ARG A 48 -13.25 10.06 -29.75
N SER A 49 -13.30 10.35 -31.04
CA SER A 49 -12.14 10.33 -31.94
C SER A 49 -11.37 8.99 -31.93
N GLY A 50 -12.10 7.87 -31.81
CA GLY A 50 -11.50 6.53 -31.79
C GLY A 50 -10.79 6.15 -30.48
N ILE A 51 -11.05 6.88 -29.39
CA ILE A 51 -10.56 6.62 -28.05
C ILE A 51 -11.74 6.45 -27.11
N HIS A 52 -11.68 5.44 -26.24
CA HIS A 52 -12.67 5.26 -25.19
C HIS A 52 -12.51 6.30 -24.08
N ILE A 53 -13.64 6.80 -23.60
CA ILE A 53 -13.70 7.69 -22.44
C ILE A 53 -14.23 6.89 -21.26
N ILE A 54 -13.48 6.87 -20.18
CA ILE A 54 -13.79 6.14 -18.95
C ILE A 54 -14.81 6.94 -18.13
N ASP A 55 -15.76 6.25 -17.50
CA ASP A 55 -16.74 6.84 -16.61
C ASP A 55 -16.11 7.18 -15.26
N LEU A 56 -15.85 8.45 -15.02
CA LEU A 56 -15.24 8.95 -13.80
C LEU A 56 -16.11 8.79 -12.55
N GLN A 57 -17.42 8.66 -12.68
CA GLN A 57 -18.29 8.36 -11.53
C GLN A 57 -18.03 6.96 -11.00
N GLN A 58 -17.79 6.01 -11.91
CA GLN A 58 -17.38 4.66 -11.55
C GLN A 58 -15.96 4.65 -10.96
N THR A 59 -15.05 5.46 -11.53
CA THR A 59 -13.69 5.62 -11.01
C THR A 59 -13.68 6.10 -9.57
N MET A 60 -14.48 7.14 -9.24
CA MET A 60 -14.58 7.65 -7.87
C MET A 60 -15.05 6.57 -6.89
N LYS A 61 -16.15 5.87 -7.21
CA LYS A 61 -16.68 4.81 -6.36
C LYS A 61 -15.66 3.69 -6.13
N LYS A 62 -15.00 3.24 -7.21
CA LYS A 62 -14.00 2.19 -7.13
C LYS A 62 -12.72 2.63 -6.43
N MET A 63 -12.39 3.92 -6.52
CA MET A 63 -11.29 4.50 -5.77
C MET A 63 -11.59 4.52 -4.26
N ASP A 64 -12.81 4.89 -3.86
CA ASP A 64 -13.23 4.86 -2.46
C ASP A 64 -13.20 3.43 -1.90
N ASP A 65 -13.72 2.42 -2.65
CA ASP A 65 -13.65 1.01 -2.28
C ASP A 65 -12.19 0.54 -2.08
N ALA A 66 -11.30 0.89 -3.02
CA ALA A 66 -9.89 0.52 -2.99
C ALA A 66 -9.13 1.21 -1.83
N TYR A 67 -9.44 2.48 -1.59
CA TYR A 67 -8.85 3.27 -0.50
C TYR A 67 -9.14 2.65 0.86
N MET A 68 -10.41 2.34 1.13
CA MET A 68 -10.83 1.71 2.38
C MET A 68 -10.14 0.36 2.58
N PHE A 69 -10.11 -0.48 1.54
CA PHE A 69 -9.44 -1.76 1.60
C PHE A 69 -7.94 -1.63 1.92
N ILE A 70 -7.22 -0.73 1.24
CA ILE A 70 -5.78 -0.53 1.48
C ILE A 70 -5.52 0.01 2.89
N ARG A 71 -6.37 0.94 3.37
CA ARG A 71 -6.29 1.44 4.74
C ARG A 71 -6.45 0.31 5.75
N ASP A 72 -7.46 -0.56 5.58
CA ASP A 72 -7.70 -1.67 6.48
C ASP A 72 -6.54 -2.68 6.49
N VAL A 73 -5.92 -2.98 5.32
CA VAL A 73 -4.70 -3.80 5.22
C VAL A 73 -3.52 -3.14 5.95
N ALA A 74 -3.41 -1.80 5.87
CA ALA A 74 -2.34 -1.05 6.54
C ALA A 74 -2.55 -1.01 8.06
N MET A 75 -3.80 -0.96 8.55
CA MET A 75 -4.14 -1.09 9.98
C MET A 75 -3.77 -2.47 10.54
N GLU A 76 -3.78 -3.51 9.71
CA GLU A 76 -3.30 -4.85 10.10
C GLU A 76 -1.76 -4.99 10.05
N ASN A 77 -1.01 -3.90 9.86
CA ASN A 77 0.46 -3.88 9.69
C ASN A 77 0.99 -4.76 8.54
N LYS A 78 0.15 -5.16 7.61
CA LYS A 78 0.57 -5.95 6.46
C LYS A 78 1.24 -5.07 5.42
N PRO A 79 2.41 -5.49 4.87
CA PRO A 79 3.09 -4.71 3.85
C PRO A 79 2.28 -4.69 2.55
N ILE A 80 2.33 -3.55 1.85
CA ILE A 80 1.71 -3.36 0.54
C ILE A 80 2.82 -3.22 -0.49
N LEU A 81 2.70 -3.96 -1.60
CA LEU A 81 3.67 -3.94 -2.68
C LEU A 81 3.15 -3.14 -3.87
N PHE A 82 3.82 -2.03 -4.17
CA PHE A 82 3.52 -1.18 -5.33
C PHE A 82 4.24 -1.71 -6.56
N VAL A 83 3.51 -1.94 -7.66
CA VAL A 83 4.06 -2.52 -8.89
C VAL A 83 3.72 -1.64 -10.08
N GLY A 84 4.74 -1.18 -10.80
CA GLY A 84 4.56 -0.37 -11.99
C GLY A 84 5.82 -0.27 -12.83
N THR A 85 5.97 -1.18 -13.82
CA THR A 85 7.16 -1.21 -14.68
C THR A 85 7.02 -0.38 -15.95
N LYS A 86 5.87 0.26 -16.15
CA LYS A 86 5.61 1.17 -17.27
C LYS A 86 6.42 2.44 -17.07
N LYS A 87 7.10 2.95 -18.10
CA LYS A 87 7.95 4.15 -18.00
C LYS A 87 7.22 5.35 -17.35
N GLN A 88 5.93 5.50 -17.65
CA GLN A 88 5.07 6.55 -17.11
C GLN A 88 4.72 6.36 -15.62
N ALA A 89 4.85 5.12 -15.10
CA ALA A 89 4.49 4.77 -13.75
C ALA A 89 5.69 4.64 -12.79
N GLN A 90 6.87 4.32 -13.32
CA GLN A 90 8.06 3.97 -12.54
C GLN A 90 8.37 4.98 -11.44
N GLU A 91 8.51 6.25 -11.83
CA GLU A 91 8.87 7.32 -10.90
C GLU A 91 7.77 7.57 -9.85
N SER A 92 6.50 7.61 -10.28
CA SER A 92 5.37 7.85 -9.39
C SER A 92 5.20 6.72 -8.36
N VAL A 93 5.31 5.47 -8.81
CA VAL A 93 5.21 4.28 -7.96
C VAL A 93 6.34 4.26 -6.92
N GLU A 94 7.56 4.56 -7.34
CA GLU A 94 8.72 4.60 -6.45
C GLU A 94 8.63 5.73 -5.42
N GLN A 95 8.25 6.95 -5.84
CA GLN A 95 8.11 8.10 -4.95
C GLN A 95 7.03 7.87 -3.90
N GLU A 96 5.85 7.39 -4.31
CA GLU A 96 4.72 7.20 -3.41
C GLU A 96 4.93 6.00 -2.46
N ALA A 97 5.51 4.91 -2.92
CA ALA A 97 5.86 3.78 -2.05
C ALA A 97 6.90 4.17 -0.99
N LYS A 98 7.93 4.96 -1.36
CA LYS A 98 8.91 5.50 -0.41
C LYS A 98 8.26 6.46 0.60
N ARG A 99 7.30 7.30 0.15
CA ARG A 99 6.59 8.25 1.00
C ARG A 99 5.82 7.56 2.14
N CYS A 100 5.19 6.43 1.86
CA CYS A 100 4.45 5.65 2.87
C CYS A 100 5.26 4.51 3.51
N ASN A 101 6.58 4.44 3.25
CA ASN A 101 7.50 3.39 3.72
C ASN A 101 7.00 1.98 3.39
N MET A 102 6.59 1.77 2.13
CA MET A 102 6.17 0.50 1.57
C MET A 102 7.11 0.01 0.48
N HIS A 103 6.92 -1.22 0.04
CA HIS A 103 7.77 -1.88 -0.96
C HIS A 103 7.32 -1.56 -2.37
N TYR A 104 8.25 -1.58 -3.33
CA TYR A 104 7.92 -1.31 -4.72
C TYR A 104 8.75 -2.12 -5.72
N VAL A 105 8.20 -2.29 -6.92
CA VAL A 105 8.87 -2.82 -8.11
C VAL A 105 8.61 -1.86 -9.26
N SER A 106 9.61 -1.06 -9.63
CA SER A 106 9.48 -0.01 -10.65
C SER A 106 10.12 -0.36 -11.98
N ASN A 107 11.06 -1.31 -12.05
CA ASN A 107 11.79 -1.59 -13.29
C ASN A 107 11.30 -2.84 -14.01
N ARG A 108 11.44 -4.02 -13.41
CA ARG A 108 11.02 -5.28 -14.01
C ARG A 108 10.55 -6.27 -12.94
N TRP A 109 9.38 -6.83 -13.15
CA TRP A 109 8.93 -7.97 -12.35
C TRP A 109 9.77 -9.21 -12.69
N LEU A 110 10.38 -9.80 -11.69
CA LEU A 110 11.10 -11.08 -11.85
C LEU A 110 10.14 -12.23 -11.57
N GLY A 111 10.01 -13.16 -12.49
CA GLY A 111 9.17 -14.34 -12.28
C GLY A 111 9.56 -15.09 -11.00
N GLY A 112 8.57 -15.46 -10.19
CA GLY A 112 8.78 -16.08 -8.89
C GLY A 112 9.02 -15.09 -7.74
N MET A 113 8.76 -13.80 -7.94
CA MET A 113 8.99 -12.79 -6.91
C MET A 113 8.16 -13.03 -5.64
N LEU A 114 6.95 -13.54 -5.79
CA LEU A 114 6.08 -13.94 -4.69
C LEU A 114 6.07 -15.47 -4.52
N THR A 115 5.86 -16.22 -5.59
CA THR A 115 5.74 -17.69 -5.53
C THR A 115 7.04 -18.40 -5.18
N ASN A 116 8.20 -17.77 -5.43
CA ASN A 116 9.52 -18.28 -5.03
C ASN A 116 10.27 -17.25 -4.17
N PHE A 117 9.57 -16.69 -3.20
CA PHE A 117 10.04 -15.62 -2.33
C PHE A 117 11.36 -15.95 -1.62
N LYS A 118 11.53 -17.21 -1.18
CA LYS A 118 12.79 -17.66 -0.55
C LYS A 118 14.02 -17.44 -1.43
N THR A 119 13.90 -17.72 -2.73
CA THR A 119 15.00 -17.50 -3.68
C THR A 119 15.26 -16.01 -3.92
N ILE A 120 14.20 -15.21 -3.99
CA ILE A 120 14.32 -13.74 -4.11
C ILE A 120 15.00 -13.15 -2.87
N ARG A 121 14.64 -13.58 -1.65
CA ARG A 121 15.35 -13.21 -0.40
C ARG A 121 16.84 -13.56 -0.45
N GLY A 122 17.20 -14.72 -1.02
CA GLY A 122 18.60 -15.07 -1.26
C GLY A 122 19.33 -14.07 -2.17
N ARG A 123 18.62 -13.47 -3.17
CA ARG A 123 19.20 -12.41 -4.02
C ARG A 123 19.31 -11.06 -3.28
N VAL A 124 18.36 -10.74 -2.42
CA VAL A 124 18.44 -9.57 -1.53
C VAL A 124 19.65 -9.70 -0.58
N ASN A 125 19.84 -10.88 0.01
CA ASN A 125 21.00 -11.14 0.87
C ASN A 125 22.33 -11.04 0.08
N ARG A 126 22.33 -11.46 -1.19
CA ARG A 126 23.50 -11.31 -2.08
C ARG A 126 23.81 -9.84 -2.35
N LEU A 127 22.80 -8.99 -2.54
CA LEU A 127 22.97 -7.54 -2.67
C LEU A 127 23.63 -6.96 -1.42
N ALA A 128 23.07 -7.26 -0.24
CA ALA A 128 23.62 -6.80 1.03
C ALA A 128 25.08 -7.29 1.25
N TYR A 129 25.39 -8.54 0.86
CA TYR A 129 26.75 -9.07 0.92
C TYR A 129 27.73 -8.25 0.05
N ILE A 130 27.33 -7.92 -1.21
CA ILE A 130 28.20 -7.15 -2.10
C ILE A 130 28.41 -5.72 -1.55
N GLU A 131 27.38 -5.12 -0.95
CA GLU A 131 27.50 -3.80 -0.32
C GLU A 131 28.48 -3.82 0.86
N ASN A 132 28.32 -4.78 1.76
CA ASN A 132 29.23 -4.94 2.90
C ASN A 132 30.68 -5.19 2.46
N LEU A 133 30.88 -5.97 1.38
CA LEU A 133 32.21 -6.23 0.81
C LEU A 133 32.87 -4.94 0.27
N VAL A 134 32.07 -4.04 -0.28
CA VAL A 134 32.57 -2.73 -0.78
C VAL A 134 32.84 -1.78 0.38
N GLU A 135 31.95 -1.73 1.37
CA GLU A 135 32.06 -0.84 2.54
C GLU A 135 33.20 -1.23 3.46
N SER A 136 33.48 -2.53 3.62
CA SER A 136 34.60 -3.03 4.43
C SER A 136 35.97 -2.82 3.77
N GLY A 137 36.03 -2.45 2.48
CA GLY A 137 37.29 -2.33 1.71
C GLY A 137 37.87 -3.69 1.28
N GLU A 138 37.25 -4.81 1.61
CA GLU A 138 37.71 -6.13 1.17
C GLU A 138 37.68 -6.29 -0.36
N SER A 139 36.85 -5.49 -1.03
CA SER A 139 36.80 -5.41 -2.51
C SER A 139 38.14 -5.03 -3.12
N ASP A 140 38.99 -4.26 -2.40
CA ASP A 140 40.29 -3.77 -2.90
C ASP A 140 41.34 -4.89 -2.95
N LEU A 141 41.10 -5.98 -2.21
CA LEU A 141 41.96 -7.16 -2.23
C LEU A 141 41.67 -8.08 -3.44
N LEU A 142 40.56 -7.85 -4.15
CA LEU A 142 40.16 -8.66 -5.29
C LEU A 142 40.77 -8.15 -6.60
N PRO A 143 40.94 -9.03 -7.60
CA PRO A 143 41.36 -8.62 -8.94
C PRO A 143 40.37 -7.60 -9.53
N LYS A 144 40.85 -6.54 -10.18
CA LYS A 144 40.00 -5.48 -10.79
C LYS A 144 38.86 -6.02 -11.64
N LYS A 145 39.06 -7.12 -12.38
CA LYS A 145 38.04 -7.75 -13.20
C LYS A 145 36.88 -8.33 -12.37
N GLU A 146 37.14 -8.82 -11.18
CA GLU A 146 36.10 -9.35 -10.27
C GLU A 146 35.33 -8.23 -9.61
N VAL A 147 36.00 -7.16 -9.18
CA VAL A 147 35.36 -5.97 -8.65
C VAL A 147 34.36 -5.39 -9.65
N ILE A 148 34.77 -5.24 -10.92
CA ILE A 148 33.88 -4.73 -11.97
C ILE A 148 32.65 -5.61 -12.16
N LYS A 149 32.81 -6.94 -12.10
CA LYS A 149 31.68 -7.88 -12.19
C LYS A 149 30.72 -7.76 -11.01
N LEU A 150 31.27 -7.62 -9.80
CA LEU A 150 30.48 -7.45 -8.57
C LEU A 150 29.71 -6.12 -8.60
N MET A 151 30.35 -5.05 -9.02
CA MET A 151 29.67 -3.74 -9.15
C MET A 151 28.54 -3.80 -10.16
N HIS A 152 28.75 -4.45 -11.31
CA HIS A 152 27.68 -4.63 -12.29
C HIS A 152 26.54 -5.55 -11.79
N GLU A 153 26.89 -6.60 -11.03
CA GLU A 153 25.89 -7.45 -10.35
C GLU A 153 25.09 -6.63 -9.33
N LYS A 154 25.74 -5.80 -8.51
CA LYS A 154 25.12 -4.90 -7.54
C LYS A 154 24.10 -3.98 -8.23
N GLU A 155 24.54 -3.24 -9.23
CA GLU A 155 23.69 -2.31 -9.99
C GLU A 155 22.42 -3.00 -10.55
N LYS A 156 22.61 -4.20 -11.12
CA LYS A 156 21.49 -4.97 -11.67
C LYS A 156 20.53 -5.47 -10.59
N LEU A 157 21.03 -5.89 -9.44
CA LEU A 157 20.21 -6.31 -8.30
C LEU A 157 19.48 -5.11 -7.71
N GLU A 158 20.18 -4.02 -7.45
CA GLU A 158 19.59 -2.78 -6.92
C GLU A 158 18.42 -2.29 -7.79
N THR A 159 18.64 -2.24 -9.10
CA THR A 159 17.63 -1.78 -10.06
C THR A 159 16.36 -2.64 -10.07
N ASN A 160 16.47 -3.97 -9.87
CA ASN A 160 15.31 -4.87 -10.00
C ASN A 160 14.67 -5.25 -8.66
N ILE A 161 15.43 -5.31 -7.57
CA ILE A 161 14.95 -5.80 -6.27
C ILE A 161 15.23 -4.84 -5.11
N GLY A 162 15.84 -3.68 -5.38
CA GLY A 162 16.12 -2.67 -4.35
C GLY A 162 14.87 -2.23 -3.58
N GLY A 163 13.75 -2.06 -4.28
CA GLY A 163 12.50 -1.66 -3.64
C GLY A 163 11.84 -2.70 -2.73
N ILE A 164 12.27 -3.96 -2.79
CA ILE A 164 11.77 -5.03 -1.90
C ILE A 164 12.83 -5.49 -0.88
N ARG A 165 13.90 -4.73 -0.72
CA ARG A 165 15.02 -5.04 0.17
C ARG A 165 14.57 -5.37 1.59
N ASN A 166 13.71 -4.55 2.15
CA ASN A 166 13.23 -4.65 3.52
C ASN A 166 11.98 -5.54 3.68
N MET A 167 11.49 -6.14 2.58
CA MET A 167 10.32 -7.01 2.63
C MET A 167 10.71 -8.36 3.24
N THR A 168 10.27 -8.63 4.46
CA THR A 168 10.58 -9.86 5.22
C THR A 168 9.56 -10.97 5.00
N GLU A 169 8.33 -10.59 4.67
CA GLU A 169 7.17 -11.48 4.47
C GLU A 169 6.42 -11.14 3.18
N LEU A 170 5.46 -11.97 2.81
CA LEU A 170 4.62 -11.73 1.64
C LEU A 170 3.69 -10.54 1.88
N PRO A 171 3.42 -9.72 0.85
CA PRO A 171 2.55 -8.55 1.00
C PRO A 171 1.10 -8.96 1.26
N GLY A 172 0.40 -8.17 2.08
CA GLY A 172 -1.04 -8.32 2.32
C GLY A 172 -1.91 -7.87 1.15
N ALA A 173 -1.39 -6.97 0.30
CA ALA A 173 -2.03 -6.51 -0.93
C ALA A 173 -1.00 -6.06 -1.97
N LEU A 174 -1.38 -6.13 -3.26
CA LEU A 174 -0.63 -5.54 -4.37
C LEU A 174 -1.38 -4.33 -4.92
N PHE A 175 -0.67 -3.23 -5.16
CA PHE A 175 -1.15 -2.13 -6.00
C PHE A 175 -0.42 -2.18 -7.34
N ILE A 176 -1.14 -2.39 -8.44
CA ILE A 176 -0.57 -2.63 -9.78
C ILE A 176 -1.01 -1.52 -10.75
N VAL A 177 -0.05 -0.99 -11.49
CA VAL A 177 -0.31 -0.10 -12.63
C VAL A 177 -0.17 -0.90 -13.92
N ASP A 178 -1.22 -0.94 -14.76
CA ASP A 178 -1.33 -1.75 -15.98
C ASP A 178 -1.23 -3.27 -15.73
N PRO A 179 -2.30 -3.92 -15.23
CA PRO A 179 -2.34 -5.36 -14.97
C PRO A 179 -2.04 -6.21 -16.21
N ARG A 180 -2.34 -5.69 -17.40
CA ARG A 180 -2.07 -6.39 -18.66
C ARG A 180 -0.57 -6.54 -18.92
N LYS A 181 0.23 -5.53 -18.58
CA LYS A 181 1.68 -5.57 -18.67
C LYS A 181 2.27 -6.44 -17.57
N GLU A 182 1.72 -6.34 -16.36
CA GLU A 182 2.20 -7.04 -15.17
C GLU A 182 1.52 -8.42 -14.97
N ARG A 183 1.16 -9.12 -16.06
CA ARG A 183 0.45 -10.42 -16.02
C ARG A 183 1.09 -11.45 -15.11
N ILE A 184 2.42 -11.46 -15.01
CA ILE A 184 3.14 -12.41 -14.16
C ILE A 184 2.87 -12.09 -12.69
N ALA A 185 2.91 -10.80 -12.31
CA ALA A 185 2.60 -10.36 -10.96
C ALA A 185 1.15 -10.71 -10.58
N VAL A 186 0.19 -10.44 -11.47
CA VAL A 186 -1.23 -10.80 -11.29
C VAL A 186 -1.40 -12.31 -11.11
N ALA A 187 -0.76 -13.13 -11.95
CA ALA A 187 -0.86 -14.58 -11.85
C ALA A 187 -0.26 -15.13 -10.55
N GLU A 188 0.88 -14.58 -10.10
CA GLU A 188 1.51 -14.98 -8.85
C GLU A 188 0.68 -14.57 -7.62
N ALA A 189 0.14 -13.34 -7.60
CA ALA A 189 -0.71 -12.87 -6.53
C ALA A 189 -1.97 -13.73 -6.39
N ARG A 190 -2.65 -14.03 -7.50
CA ARG A 190 -3.82 -14.91 -7.52
C ARG A 190 -3.51 -16.33 -7.06
N ALA A 191 -2.36 -16.87 -7.45
CA ALA A 191 -1.93 -18.21 -7.02
C ALA A 191 -1.72 -18.29 -5.50
N LEU A 192 -1.37 -17.18 -4.86
CA LEU A 192 -1.15 -17.07 -3.41
C LEU A 192 -2.37 -16.50 -2.65
N GLY A 193 -3.44 -16.13 -3.35
CA GLY A 193 -4.61 -15.51 -2.74
C GLY A 193 -4.36 -14.10 -2.19
N ILE A 194 -3.37 -13.38 -2.74
CA ILE A 194 -3.07 -12.01 -2.34
C ILE A 194 -3.98 -11.06 -3.12
N PRO A 195 -4.78 -10.21 -2.47
CA PRO A 195 -5.69 -9.27 -3.11
C PRO A 195 -4.96 -8.25 -3.99
N ILE A 196 -5.58 -7.91 -5.13
CA ILE A 196 -5.02 -7.01 -6.12
C ILE A 196 -5.89 -5.77 -6.24
N VAL A 197 -5.30 -4.61 -5.98
CA VAL A 197 -5.81 -3.28 -6.34
C VAL A 197 -5.08 -2.83 -7.60
N ALA A 198 -5.76 -2.41 -8.64
CA ALA A 198 -5.05 -1.99 -9.85
C ALA A 198 -5.73 -0.86 -10.61
N ILE A 199 -4.90 -0.02 -11.25
CA ILE A 199 -5.37 0.92 -12.27
C ILE A 199 -5.66 0.10 -13.54
N ALA A 200 -6.94 0.02 -13.89
CA ALA A 200 -7.44 -0.78 -15.01
C ALA A 200 -7.88 0.14 -16.16
N ASP A 201 -7.09 0.22 -17.22
CA ASP A 201 -7.48 0.89 -18.45
C ASP A 201 -8.42 0.00 -19.29
N THR A 202 -8.99 0.50 -20.34
CA THR A 202 -9.97 -0.15 -21.21
C THR A 202 -9.46 -1.42 -21.91
N ASN A 203 -8.17 -1.70 -21.89
CA ASN A 203 -7.52 -2.88 -22.48
C ASN A 203 -7.32 -4.05 -21.49
N CYS A 204 -7.66 -3.87 -20.21
CA CYS A 204 -7.45 -4.85 -19.14
C CYS A 204 -8.63 -5.81 -18.95
N ASP A 205 -8.42 -6.93 -18.26
CA ASP A 205 -9.48 -7.80 -17.78
C ASP A 205 -9.80 -7.44 -16.30
N PRO A 206 -10.98 -6.86 -16.01
CA PRO A 206 -11.32 -6.48 -14.65
C PRO A 206 -11.63 -7.66 -13.73
N ASP A 207 -11.90 -8.85 -14.29
CA ASP A 207 -12.22 -10.05 -13.50
C ASP A 207 -10.97 -10.69 -12.87
N GLU A 208 -9.78 -10.26 -13.29
CA GLU A 208 -8.50 -10.69 -12.69
C GLU A 208 -8.09 -9.84 -11.49
N ILE A 209 -8.86 -8.78 -11.17
CA ILE A 209 -8.53 -7.75 -10.19
C ILE A 209 -9.64 -7.69 -9.14
N ASP A 210 -9.28 -7.70 -7.86
CA ASP A 210 -10.25 -7.65 -6.78
C ASP A 210 -10.83 -6.23 -6.63
N TYR A 211 -9.97 -5.21 -6.71
CA TYR A 211 -10.35 -3.79 -6.62
C TYR A 211 -9.89 -3.03 -7.87
N PRO A 212 -10.63 -3.14 -8.99
CA PRO A 212 -10.27 -2.40 -10.20
C PRO A 212 -10.62 -0.93 -10.07
N ILE A 213 -9.65 -0.05 -10.30
CA ILE A 213 -9.81 1.41 -10.39
C ILE A 213 -9.79 1.77 -11.88
N PRO A 214 -10.92 2.02 -12.53
CA PRO A 214 -10.95 2.39 -13.94
C PRO A 214 -10.23 3.72 -14.16
N GLY A 215 -9.21 3.73 -15.00
CA GLY A 215 -8.42 4.94 -15.21
C GLY A 215 -7.29 4.76 -16.22
N ASN A 216 -6.74 5.89 -16.64
CA ASN A 216 -5.64 5.96 -17.60
C ASN A 216 -4.33 5.54 -16.94
N ASP A 217 -3.69 4.52 -17.47
CA ASP A 217 -2.39 4.01 -17.02
C ASP A 217 -1.19 4.54 -17.83
N ASP A 218 -1.45 5.34 -18.88
CA ASP A 218 -0.45 5.96 -19.74
C ASP A 218 -0.10 7.40 -19.33
N ALA A 219 -0.99 8.10 -18.62
CA ALA A 219 -0.78 9.48 -18.20
C ALA A 219 -0.05 9.53 -16.85
N ILE A 220 1.15 10.12 -16.83
CA ILE A 220 1.98 10.27 -15.61
C ILE A 220 1.18 10.95 -14.49
N ARG A 221 0.39 12.00 -14.80
CA ARG A 221 -0.42 12.71 -13.81
C ARG A 221 -1.54 11.85 -13.23
N ALA A 222 -2.17 10.99 -14.05
CA ALA A 222 -3.22 10.08 -13.62
C ALA A 222 -2.65 9.02 -12.66
N VAL A 223 -1.55 8.38 -13.05
CA VAL A 223 -0.86 7.39 -12.21
C VAL A 223 -0.41 8.01 -10.89
N LYS A 224 0.22 9.20 -10.93
CA LYS A 224 0.68 9.89 -9.72
C LYS A 224 -0.47 10.24 -8.78
N LEU A 225 -1.60 10.72 -9.32
CA LEU A 225 -2.78 11.06 -8.52
C LEU A 225 -3.35 9.83 -7.80
N ILE A 226 -3.53 8.72 -8.54
CA ILE A 226 -4.09 7.49 -7.96
C ILE A 226 -3.11 6.83 -7.00
N ALA A 227 -1.84 6.68 -7.38
CA ALA A 227 -0.81 6.12 -6.51
C ALA A 227 -0.63 6.95 -5.23
N GLY A 228 -0.70 8.29 -5.34
CA GLY A 228 -0.67 9.19 -4.20
C GLY A 228 -1.82 8.96 -3.23
N LYS A 229 -3.04 8.72 -3.74
CA LYS A 229 -4.20 8.43 -2.89
C LYS A 229 -4.10 7.04 -2.23
N ILE A 230 -3.55 6.05 -2.91
CA ILE A 230 -3.27 4.75 -2.29
C ILE A 230 -2.21 4.89 -1.18
N ALA A 231 -1.18 5.70 -1.39
CA ALA A 231 -0.19 5.98 -0.35
C ALA A 231 -0.77 6.78 0.83
N ASP A 232 -1.73 7.71 0.58
CA ASP A 232 -2.47 8.41 1.64
C ASP A 232 -3.28 7.42 2.50
N ALA A 233 -3.94 6.41 1.87
CA ALA A 233 -4.65 5.36 2.59
C ALA A 233 -3.74 4.54 3.51
N VAL A 234 -2.52 4.22 3.04
CA VAL A 234 -1.52 3.52 3.86
C VAL A 234 -1.09 4.36 5.07
N LEU A 235 -0.87 5.66 4.86
CA LEU A 235 -0.46 6.57 5.94
C LEU A 235 -1.57 6.75 6.97
N GLU A 236 -2.83 6.88 6.52
CA GLU A 236 -4.00 6.97 7.41
C GLU A 236 -4.17 5.70 8.24
N GLY A 237 -4.04 4.51 7.63
CA GLY A 237 -4.11 3.24 8.35
C GLY A 237 -3.05 3.11 9.44
N LYS A 238 -1.82 3.48 9.14
CA LYS A 238 -0.71 3.49 10.13
C LYS A 238 -0.86 4.54 11.23
N GLN A 239 -1.46 5.69 10.94
CA GLN A 239 -1.70 6.73 11.96
C GLN A 239 -2.82 6.34 12.91
N GLY A 240 -3.86 5.66 12.41
CA GLY A 240 -4.96 5.14 13.24
C GLY A 240 -4.45 4.19 14.32
N GLU A 241 -3.52 3.31 13.98
CA GLU A 241 -2.91 2.38 14.92
C GLU A 241 -2.09 3.09 16.03
N GLN A 242 -1.34 4.13 15.68
CA GLN A 242 -0.60 4.89 16.68
C GLN A 242 -1.52 5.57 17.71
N VAL A 243 -2.70 6.01 17.29
CA VAL A 243 -3.68 6.62 18.21
C VAL A 243 -4.29 5.55 19.11
N GLU A 244 -4.65 4.38 18.57
CA GLU A 244 -5.17 3.26 19.37
C GLU A 244 -4.13 2.73 20.37
N GLU A 245 -2.85 2.65 19.98
CA GLU A 245 -1.76 2.22 20.86
C GLU A 245 -1.51 3.23 21.99
N PHE A 246 -1.62 4.53 21.72
CA PHE A 246 -1.54 5.59 22.75
C PHE A 246 -2.74 5.56 23.68
N GLU A 247 -3.96 5.38 23.18
CA GLU A 247 -5.16 5.27 24.00
C GLU A 247 -5.12 4.02 24.89
N GLU A 248 -4.66 2.86 24.40
CA GLU A 248 -4.49 1.64 25.23
C GLU A 248 -3.42 1.81 26.32
N VAL A 249 -2.34 2.56 26.04
CA VAL A 249 -1.28 2.82 27.02
C VAL A 249 -1.77 3.83 28.07
N GLU A 250 -2.49 4.88 27.68
CA GLU A 250 -3.08 5.83 28.63
C GLU A 250 -4.11 5.17 29.55
N VAL A 251 -4.99 4.33 29.03
CA VAL A 251 -5.98 3.60 29.85
C VAL A 251 -5.31 2.62 30.83
N LYS A 252 -4.24 1.93 30.42
CA LYS A 252 -3.50 1.03 31.34
C LYS A 252 -2.73 1.78 32.41
N THR A 253 -2.16 2.95 32.09
CA THR A 253 -1.45 3.79 33.08
C THR A 253 -2.39 4.46 34.06
N ASP A 254 -3.60 4.83 33.64
CA ASP A 254 -4.59 5.41 34.54
C ASP A 254 -5.16 4.36 35.50
N ASP A 255 -5.43 3.13 35.05
CA ASP A 255 -5.88 2.03 35.90
C ASP A 255 -4.80 1.56 36.91
N GLU A 256 -3.53 1.51 36.50
CA GLU A 256 -2.40 1.16 37.39
C GLU A 256 -2.14 2.25 38.43
N THR A 257 -2.22 3.52 38.05
CA THR A 257 -2.05 4.66 38.99
C THR A 257 -3.23 4.79 39.94
N GLU A 258 -4.47 4.53 39.53
CA GLU A 258 -5.62 4.52 40.45
C GLU A 258 -5.55 3.35 41.45
N ALA A 259 -5.03 2.21 41.05
CA ALA A 259 -4.84 1.08 41.95
C ALA A 259 -3.73 1.32 42.98
N GLU A 260 -2.59 1.89 42.58
CA GLU A 260 -1.52 2.28 43.50
C GLU A 260 -1.93 3.35 44.49
N ILE A 261 -2.67 4.40 44.06
CA ILE A 261 -3.20 5.44 44.93
C ILE A 261 -4.25 4.86 45.89
N ALA A 262 -5.07 3.94 45.47
CA ALA A 262 -6.07 3.27 46.35
C ALA A 262 -5.42 2.41 47.43
N GLU A 263 -4.29 1.74 47.11
CA GLU A 263 -3.52 0.92 48.03
C GLU A 263 -2.77 1.81 49.07
N GLU A 264 -2.19 2.96 48.65
CA GLU A 264 -1.51 3.91 49.50
C GLU A 264 -2.48 4.59 50.47
N ILE A 265 -3.69 4.98 50.04
CA ILE A 265 -4.76 5.53 50.91
C ILE A 265 -5.25 4.45 51.91
N ALA A 266 -5.33 3.18 51.51
CA ALA A 266 -5.76 2.12 52.41
C ALA A 266 -4.72 1.86 53.52
N GLU A 267 -3.42 1.91 53.23
CA GLU A 267 -2.34 1.79 54.22
C GLU A 267 -2.30 3.01 55.19
N GLU A 268 -2.50 4.22 54.69
CA GLU A 268 -2.59 5.41 55.58
C GLU A 268 -3.78 5.36 56.53
N VAL A 269 -4.92 4.89 56.07
CA VAL A 269 -6.13 4.77 56.92
C VAL A 269 -5.96 3.67 57.97
N GLU A 270 -5.31 2.52 57.63
CA GLU A 270 -5.01 1.47 58.65
C GLU A 270 -3.98 1.96 59.70
N ALA A 271 -3.00 2.75 59.30
CA ALA A 271 -2.03 3.35 60.22
C ALA A 271 -2.69 4.34 61.20
N GLU A 272 -3.59 5.24 60.73
CA GLU A 272 -4.33 6.15 61.58
C GLU A 272 -5.28 5.44 62.57
N ILE A 273 -5.91 4.34 62.17
CA ILE A 273 -6.79 3.54 63.04
C ILE A 273 -5.97 2.84 64.17
N THR A 274 -4.74 2.45 63.84
CA THR A 274 -3.87 1.73 64.82
C THR A 274 -3.29 2.71 65.87
N GLU A 275 -3.04 3.99 65.52
CA GLU A 275 -2.60 5.01 66.45
C GLU A 275 -3.72 5.60 67.35
N ALA A 276 -4.98 5.40 66.96
CA ALA A 276 -6.15 5.94 67.67
C ALA A 276 -6.70 5.05 68.78
N GLN A 277 -6.07 3.90 69.11
CA GLN A 277 -6.47 3.07 70.25
C GLN A 277 -5.69 3.51 71.51
N PRO A 278 -6.34 4.15 72.49
CA PRO A 278 -5.71 4.45 73.78
C PRO A 278 -5.53 3.15 74.57
N GLU A 279 -4.31 3.01 75.09
CA GLU A 279 -4.02 1.95 76.12
C GLU A 279 -4.98 2.11 77.30
N ALA A 280 -5.72 1.02 77.63
CA ALA A 280 -6.47 0.87 78.84
C ALA A 280 -5.86 -0.22 79.74
#